data_dc66209a547fbcbd49b19697f1b8713a
#
_entry.id   dc66209a547fbcbd49b19697f1b8713a
#
_cell.length_a   1.000
_cell.length_b   1.000
_cell.length_c   1.000
_cell.angle_alpha   90.00
_cell.angle_beta   90.00
_cell.angle_gamma   90.00
#
_symmetry.space_group_name_H-M   'P 1'
#
loop_
_entity.id
_entity.type
_entity.pdbx_description
1 polymer ?
#
loop_
_entity_poly.entity_id
_entity_poly.type
_entity_poly.pdbx_seq_one_letter_code
_entity_poly.pdbx_strand_id
1 'polypeptide(L)'
;MNSFDAGIISLFNALARRSLTFDTLVFLLGSNFILKGGVIAALIWWTWFREGQREKDREYLLFGISAGFLALLAARVLATVLPFRERPLRNPLLHFQLPYGVTETTLLGWSSFPSDHAVLYFALATTLVFVSRCVGIFALVPCS
;
A
#
# COMPACT_ATOMS: atom_id res chain seq x y z
N MET A 1 -8.10 -6.76 19.52
CA MET A 1 -7.33 -5.66 18.91
C MET A 1 -6.43 -5.10 19.99
N ASN A 2 -5.16 -4.79 19.66
CA ASN A 2 -4.20 -4.35 20.64
C ASN A 2 -4.44 -2.85 20.97
N SER A 3 -4.13 -2.40 22.19
CA SER A 3 -4.28 -0.98 22.59
C SER A 3 -3.47 -0.02 21.72
N PHE A 4 -2.33 -0.48 21.19
CA PHE A 4 -1.49 0.25 20.25
C PHE A 4 -2.22 0.48 18.90
N ASP A 5 -2.84 -0.55 18.34
CA ASP A 5 -3.61 -0.44 17.09
C ASP A 5 -4.78 0.54 17.27
N ALA A 6 -5.47 0.46 18.42
CA ALA A 6 -6.59 1.35 18.73
C ALA A 6 -6.15 2.82 18.84
N GLY A 7 -4.98 3.09 19.45
CA GLY A 7 -4.40 4.41 19.56
C GLY A 7 -4.08 5.04 18.21
N ILE A 8 -3.43 4.29 17.32
CA ILE A 8 -3.11 4.75 15.96
C ILE A 8 -4.38 5.04 15.17
N ILE A 9 -5.35 4.12 15.20
CA ILE A 9 -6.62 4.29 14.48
C ILE A 9 -7.38 5.50 15.00
N SER A 10 -7.42 5.72 16.31
CA SER A 10 -8.10 6.88 16.89
C SER A 10 -7.46 8.20 16.47
N LEU A 11 -6.12 8.24 16.38
CA LEU A 11 -5.38 9.42 15.93
C LEU A 11 -5.77 9.79 14.48
N PHE A 12 -5.76 8.81 13.56
CA PHE A 12 -6.15 9.05 12.18
C PHE A 12 -7.66 9.35 12.04
N ASN A 13 -8.49 8.69 12.84
CA ASN A 13 -9.92 8.93 12.83
C ASN A 13 -10.28 10.35 13.34
N ALA A 14 -9.47 10.90 14.24
CA ALA A 14 -9.65 12.28 14.71
C ALA A 14 -9.40 13.33 13.61
N LEU A 15 -8.70 12.98 12.54
CA LEU A 15 -8.47 13.83 11.36
C LEU A 15 -9.60 13.69 10.32
N ALA A 16 -10.34 12.57 10.33
CA ALA A 16 -11.44 12.34 9.41
C ALA A 16 -12.57 13.37 9.63
N ARG A 17 -13.16 13.85 8.53
CA ARG A 17 -14.23 14.85 8.49
C ARG A 17 -13.89 16.24 9.03
N ARG A 18 -12.62 16.52 9.32
CA ARG A 18 -12.20 17.89 9.70
C ARG A 18 -12.11 18.84 8.52
N SER A 19 -11.78 18.33 7.34
CA SER A 19 -11.66 19.12 6.12
C SER A 19 -12.10 18.30 4.92
N LEU A 20 -13.10 18.80 4.18
CA LEU A 20 -13.56 18.21 2.92
C LEU A 20 -12.42 18.06 1.90
N THR A 21 -11.53 19.04 1.84
CA THR A 21 -10.38 19.01 0.94
C THR A 21 -9.40 17.90 1.31
N PHE A 22 -9.13 17.73 2.60
CA PHE A 22 -8.26 16.67 3.09
C PHE A 22 -8.85 15.29 2.84
N ASP A 23 -10.12 15.07 3.18
CA ASP A 23 -10.81 13.81 2.94
C ASP A 23 -10.89 13.47 1.45
N THR A 24 -11.14 14.47 0.60
CA THR A 24 -11.17 14.29 -0.85
C THR A 24 -9.79 13.91 -1.39
N LEU A 25 -8.73 14.56 -0.92
CA LEU A 25 -7.34 14.21 -1.27
C LEU A 25 -7.00 12.78 -0.86
N VAL A 26 -7.29 12.40 0.38
CA VAL A 26 -7.06 11.04 0.89
C VAL A 26 -7.87 10.02 0.08
N PHE A 27 -9.13 10.34 -0.23
CA PHE A 27 -9.98 9.49 -1.08
C PHE A 27 -9.42 9.36 -2.49
N LEU A 28 -9.01 10.44 -3.15
CA LEU A 28 -8.42 10.42 -4.49
C LEU A 28 -7.11 9.61 -4.52
N LEU A 29 -6.24 9.83 -3.54
CA LEU A 29 -5.00 9.05 -3.41
C LEU A 29 -5.30 7.56 -3.11
N GLY A 30 -6.31 7.32 -2.28
CA GLY A 30 -6.71 5.98 -1.88
C GLY A 30 -7.50 5.19 -2.92
N SER A 31 -8.31 5.83 -3.77
CA SER A 31 -9.17 5.18 -4.76
C SER A 31 -8.57 5.12 -6.16
N ASN A 32 -7.65 6.03 -6.48
CA ASN A 32 -7.11 6.12 -7.82
C ASN A 32 -5.96 5.12 -8.03
N PHE A 33 -6.21 4.07 -8.81
CA PHE A 33 -5.24 3.02 -9.13
C PHE A 33 -4.01 3.58 -9.88
N ILE A 34 -4.19 4.63 -10.69
CA ILE A 34 -3.10 5.25 -11.44
C ILE A 34 -2.16 5.98 -10.48
N LEU A 35 -2.68 6.69 -9.49
CA LEU A 35 -1.84 7.36 -8.49
C LEU A 35 -1.11 6.36 -7.60
N LYS A 36 -1.75 5.25 -7.21
CA LYS A 36 -1.11 4.21 -6.39
C LYS A 36 -0.02 3.45 -7.12
N GLY A 37 -0.31 2.95 -8.32
CA GLY A 37 0.59 2.09 -9.07
C GLY A 37 1.41 2.81 -10.13
N GLY A 38 0.87 3.90 -10.69
CA GLY A 38 1.46 4.63 -11.81
C GLY A 38 2.81 5.28 -11.46
N VAL A 39 2.97 5.79 -10.25
CA VAL A 39 4.25 6.37 -9.80
C VAL A 39 5.34 5.30 -9.77
N ILE A 40 5.06 4.14 -9.16
CA ILE A 40 6.02 3.03 -9.11
C ILE A 40 6.30 2.49 -10.52
N ALA A 41 5.26 2.34 -11.34
CA ALA A 41 5.44 1.91 -12.74
C ALA A 41 6.28 2.91 -13.54
N ALA A 42 6.07 4.22 -13.37
CA ALA A 42 6.87 5.26 -14.01
C ALA A 42 8.33 5.23 -13.54
N LEU A 43 8.59 5.00 -12.25
CA LEU A 43 9.94 4.87 -11.69
C LEU A 43 10.65 3.62 -12.22
N ILE A 44 9.95 2.49 -12.31
CA ILE A 44 10.47 1.26 -12.93
C ILE A 44 10.80 1.51 -14.40
N TRP A 45 9.85 2.13 -15.14
CA TRP A 45 10.05 2.49 -16.54
C TRP A 45 11.26 3.38 -16.72
N TRP A 46 11.35 4.48 -15.96
CA TRP A 46 12.49 5.40 -16.02
C TRP A 46 13.81 4.69 -15.70
N THR A 47 13.84 3.85 -14.68
CA THR A 47 15.04 3.09 -14.29
C THR A 47 15.45 2.10 -15.39
N TRP A 48 14.49 1.49 -16.07
CA TRP A 48 14.75 0.56 -17.16
C TRP A 48 15.45 1.20 -18.38
N PHE A 49 15.09 2.46 -18.66
CA PHE A 49 15.60 3.16 -19.86
C PHE A 49 16.70 4.16 -19.56
N ARG A 50 17.00 4.45 -18.30
CA ARG A 50 18.07 5.39 -17.97
C ARG A 50 19.43 4.86 -18.43
N GLU A 51 20.37 5.78 -18.75
CA GLU A 51 21.75 5.47 -19.10
C GLU A 51 22.55 5.11 -17.83
N GLY A 52 23.50 4.16 -17.95
CA GLY A 52 24.34 3.70 -16.85
C GLY A 52 24.56 2.18 -16.87
N GLN A 53 24.52 1.52 -15.70
CA GLN A 53 24.72 0.06 -15.58
C GLN A 53 23.45 -0.73 -15.97
N ARG A 54 23.00 -0.56 -17.21
CA ARG A 54 21.71 -1.04 -17.70
C ARG A 54 21.43 -2.54 -17.48
N GLU A 55 22.44 -3.38 -17.66
CA GLU A 55 22.25 -4.83 -17.53
C GLU A 55 21.96 -5.23 -16.09
N LYS A 56 22.76 -4.75 -15.14
CA LYS A 56 22.57 -5.03 -13.72
C LYS A 56 21.26 -4.44 -13.17
N ASP A 57 20.95 -3.20 -13.54
CA ASP A 57 19.73 -2.53 -13.10
C ASP A 57 18.49 -3.30 -13.60
N ARG A 58 18.49 -3.76 -14.84
CA ARG A 58 17.41 -4.57 -15.43
C ARG A 58 17.30 -5.94 -14.77
N GLU A 59 18.43 -6.59 -14.49
CA GLU A 59 18.46 -7.85 -13.78
C GLU A 59 17.84 -7.72 -12.38
N TYR A 60 18.24 -6.71 -11.60
CA TYR A 60 17.63 -6.42 -10.30
C TYR A 60 16.13 -6.12 -10.39
N LEU A 61 15.70 -5.35 -11.40
CA LEU A 61 14.27 -5.08 -11.62
C LEU A 61 13.49 -6.35 -11.92
N LEU A 62 14.01 -7.23 -12.79
CA LEU A 62 13.35 -8.50 -13.12
C LEU A 62 13.26 -9.43 -11.91
N PHE A 63 14.34 -9.56 -11.15
CA PHE A 63 14.34 -10.32 -9.91
C PHE A 63 13.36 -9.74 -8.88
N GLY A 64 13.33 -8.42 -8.72
CA GLY A 64 12.46 -7.76 -7.79
C GLY A 64 10.97 -7.86 -8.15
N ILE A 65 10.63 -7.73 -9.42
CA ILE A 65 9.27 -7.94 -9.91
C ILE A 65 8.85 -9.39 -9.67
N SER A 66 9.70 -10.35 -10.01
CA SER A 66 9.43 -11.78 -9.78
C SER A 66 9.27 -12.10 -8.31
N ALA A 67 10.13 -11.56 -7.44
CA ALA A 67 10.03 -11.69 -6.00
C ALA A 67 8.74 -11.05 -5.45
N GLY A 68 8.32 -9.91 -6.01
CA GLY A 68 7.06 -9.25 -5.67
C GLY A 68 5.84 -10.13 -5.98
N PHE A 69 5.83 -10.79 -7.12
CA PHE A 69 4.78 -11.77 -7.46
C PHE A 69 4.78 -12.97 -6.51
N LEU A 70 5.94 -13.52 -6.20
CA LEU A 70 6.06 -14.63 -5.24
C LEU A 70 5.59 -14.22 -3.85
N ALA A 71 5.97 -13.03 -3.40
CA ALA A 71 5.50 -12.47 -2.13
C ALA A 71 3.97 -12.28 -2.10
N LEU A 72 3.37 -11.85 -3.22
CA LEU A 72 1.92 -11.73 -3.34
C LEU A 72 1.23 -13.09 -3.27
N LEU A 73 1.76 -14.12 -3.93
CA LEU A 73 1.26 -15.49 -3.83
C LEU A 73 1.36 -16.01 -2.39
N ALA A 74 2.51 -15.81 -1.74
CA ALA A 74 2.71 -16.18 -0.35
C ALA A 74 1.71 -15.47 0.58
N ALA A 75 1.46 -14.17 0.36
CA ALA A 75 0.48 -13.41 1.11
C ALA A 75 -0.94 -13.96 0.93
N ARG A 76 -1.30 -14.39 -0.29
CA ARG A 76 -2.59 -15.04 -0.55
C ARG A 76 -2.74 -16.38 0.16
N VAL A 77 -1.72 -17.23 0.12
CA VAL A 77 -1.71 -18.47 0.88
C VAL A 77 -1.83 -18.18 2.38
N LEU A 78 -1.09 -17.21 2.88
CA LEU A 78 -1.13 -16.81 4.27
C LEU A 78 -2.53 -16.31 4.68
N ALA A 79 -3.20 -15.57 3.81
CA ALA A 79 -4.56 -15.08 4.03
C ALA A 79 -5.60 -16.21 4.16
N THR A 80 -5.35 -17.39 3.57
CA THR A 80 -6.23 -18.57 3.71
C THR A 80 -5.97 -19.36 4.99
N VAL A 81 -4.74 -19.32 5.50
CA VAL A 81 -4.32 -20.08 6.70
C VAL A 81 -4.54 -19.27 7.99
N LEU A 82 -4.38 -17.96 7.92
CA LEU A 82 -4.52 -17.09 9.08
C LEU A 82 -6.00 -16.90 9.47
N PRO A 83 -6.29 -16.73 10.77
CA PRO A 83 -7.64 -16.42 11.22
C PRO A 83 -8.10 -15.09 10.63
N PHE A 84 -9.37 -15.05 10.24
CA PHE A 84 -9.99 -13.85 9.67
C PHE A 84 -9.90 -12.69 10.66
N ARG A 85 -9.27 -11.58 10.23
CA ARG A 85 -9.15 -10.37 11.03
C ARG A 85 -10.13 -9.32 10.49
N GLU A 86 -11.11 -8.97 11.32
CA GLU A 86 -12.07 -7.92 10.98
C GLU A 86 -11.36 -6.57 10.79
N ARG A 87 -11.89 -5.78 9.86
CA ARG A 87 -11.40 -4.43 9.62
C ARG A 87 -11.86 -3.47 10.71
N PRO A 88 -11.05 -2.45 11.05
CA PRO A 88 -11.40 -1.43 12.04
C PRO A 88 -12.77 -0.77 11.81
N LEU A 89 -13.16 -0.65 10.55
CA LEU A 89 -14.45 -0.12 10.10
C LEU A 89 -15.66 -0.84 10.71
N ARG A 90 -15.52 -2.12 11.06
CA ARG A 90 -16.59 -2.96 11.59
C ARG A 90 -16.54 -3.14 13.10
N ASN A 91 -15.54 -2.58 13.75
CA ASN A 91 -15.44 -2.68 15.19
C ASN A 91 -16.26 -1.55 15.85
N PRO A 92 -17.42 -1.87 16.48
CA PRO A 92 -18.29 -0.86 17.07
C PRO A 92 -17.63 -0.09 18.21
N LEU A 93 -16.59 -0.67 18.84
CA LEU A 93 -15.86 -0.03 19.95
C LEU A 93 -14.98 1.14 19.50
N LEU A 94 -14.70 1.25 18.20
CA LEU A 94 -13.80 2.28 17.67
C LEU A 94 -14.53 3.55 17.23
N HIS A 95 -15.87 3.55 17.18
CA HIS A 95 -16.67 4.65 16.65
C HIS A 95 -16.06 5.26 15.38
N PHE A 96 -15.62 4.36 14.45
CA PHE A 96 -14.86 4.78 13.27
C PHE A 96 -15.73 5.64 12.34
N GLN A 97 -15.27 6.87 12.10
CA GLN A 97 -15.93 7.78 11.18
C GLN A 97 -15.40 7.56 9.77
N LEU A 98 -16.29 7.17 8.85
CA LEU A 98 -15.96 7.04 7.44
C LEU A 98 -15.65 8.40 6.82
N PRO A 99 -14.52 8.53 6.12
CA PRO A 99 -14.25 9.72 5.30
C PRO A 99 -15.32 9.92 4.23
N TYR A 100 -15.50 11.14 3.77
CA TYR A 100 -16.42 11.43 2.67
C TYR A 100 -16.07 10.60 1.42
N GLY A 101 -17.08 9.97 0.82
CA GLY A 101 -16.93 9.17 -0.41
C GLY A 101 -16.67 7.67 -0.22
N VAL A 102 -16.45 7.20 0.99
CA VAL A 102 -16.28 5.77 1.30
C VAL A 102 -17.61 5.19 1.79
N THR A 103 -18.05 4.08 1.19
CA THR A 103 -19.26 3.35 1.61
C THR A 103 -18.92 2.17 2.50
N GLU A 104 -19.80 1.82 3.44
CA GLU A 104 -19.63 0.69 4.37
C GLU A 104 -19.51 -0.66 3.65
N THR A 105 -20.07 -0.76 2.44
CA THR A 105 -20.01 -1.96 1.60
C THR A 105 -18.66 -2.19 0.95
N THR A 106 -17.78 -1.17 0.97
CA THR A 106 -16.45 -1.27 0.40
C THR A 106 -15.64 -2.30 1.19
N LEU A 107 -15.08 -3.29 0.49
CA LEU A 107 -14.23 -4.34 1.08
C LEU A 107 -14.97 -5.34 1.99
N LEU A 108 -16.26 -5.58 1.76
CA LEU A 108 -17.03 -6.66 2.39
C LEU A 108 -16.33 -8.01 2.15
N GLY A 109 -16.16 -8.80 3.23
CA GLY A 109 -15.59 -10.16 3.13
C GLY A 109 -14.06 -10.27 2.99
N TRP A 110 -13.33 -9.16 2.97
CA TRP A 110 -11.87 -9.17 2.89
C TRP A 110 -11.23 -8.99 4.27
N SER A 111 -10.31 -9.89 4.63
CA SER A 111 -9.51 -9.75 5.85
C SER A 111 -8.68 -8.48 5.82
N SER A 112 -8.42 -7.89 7.00
CA SER A 112 -7.54 -6.72 7.10
C SER A 112 -6.06 -7.06 6.94
N PHE A 113 -5.68 -8.32 7.03
CA PHE A 113 -4.29 -8.79 6.93
C PHE A 113 -4.21 -10.17 6.25
N PRO A 114 -3.19 -10.42 5.43
CA PRO A 114 -2.24 -9.46 4.87
C PRO A 114 -2.83 -8.56 3.78
N SER A 115 -2.22 -7.37 3.56
CA SER A 115 -2.64 -6.46 2.50
C SER A 115 -1.85 -6.70 1.22
N ASP A 116 -2.51 -7.14 0.16
CA ASP A 116 -1.88 -7.42 -1.14
C ASP A 116 -1.17 -6.19 -1.71
N HIS A 117 -1.80 -5.02 -1.60
CA HIS A 117 -1.22 -3.77 -2.07
C HIS A 117 0.06 -3.42 -1.31
N ALA A 118 0.04 -3.54 0.02
CA ALA A 118 1.23 -3.28 0.83
C ALA A 118 2.37 -4.23 0.46
N VAL A 119 2.10 -5.53 0.35
CA VAL A 119 3.11 -6.53 -0.03
C VAL A 119 3.74 -6.18 -1.38
N LEU A 120 2.92 -5.90 -2.40
CA LEU A 120 3.40 -5.61 -3.73
C LEU A 120 4.20 -4.29 -3.76
N TYR A 121 3.66 -3.23 -3.17
CA TYR A 121 4.32 -1.92 -3.20
C TYR A 121 5.63 -1.90 -2.43
N PHE A 122 5.68 -2.53 -1.26
CA PHE A 122 6.93 -2.64 -0.51
C PHE A 122 7.98 -3.49 -1.23
N ALA A 123 7.57 -4.58 -1.89
CA ALA A 123 8.50 -5.40 -2.69
C ALA A 123 9.10 -4.59 -3.85
N LEU A 124 8.26 -3.87 -4.61
CA LEU A 124 8.71 -3.06 -5.74
C LEU A 124 9.54 -1.85 -5.30
N ALA A 125 9.13 -1.17 -4.22
CA ALA A 125 9.89 -0.06 -3.66
C ALA A 125 11.26 -0.51 -3.15
N THR A 126 11.33 -1.64 -2.46
CA THR A 126 12.59 -2.25 -2.02
C THR A 126 13.50 -2.56 -3.21
N THR A 127 12.95 -3.10 -4.30
CA THR A 127 13.70 -3.35 -5.53
C THR A 127 14.31 -2.06 -6.08
N LEU A 128 13.54 -0.97 -6.12
CA LEU A 128 14.01 0.34 -6.56
C LEU A 128 15.11 0.90 -5.66
N VAL A 129 15.06 0.64 -4.34
CA VAL A 129 16.14 1.02 -3.39
C VAL A 129 17.45 0.31 -3.75
N PHE A 130 17.40 -0.97 -4.11
CA PHE A 130 18.60 -1.72 -4.50
C PHE A 130 19.19 -1.23 -5.82
N VAL A 131 18.37 -0.82 -6.76
CA VAL A 131 18.82 -0.29 -8.06
C VAL A 131 19.30 1.16 -7.92
N SER A 132 18.59 1.97 -7.16
CA SER A 132 18.93 3.38 -6.92
C SER A 132 18.37 3.86 -5.59
N ARG A 133 19.27 4.13 -4.64
CA ARG A 133 18.87 4.58 -3.30
C ARG A 133 17.97 5.81 -3.32
N CYS A 134 18.28 6.79 -4.18
CA CYS A 134 17.46 8.00 -4.31
C CYS A 134 16.04 7.69 -4.82
N VAL A 135 15.92 6.87 -5.87
CA VAL A 135 14.63 6.53 -6.48
C VAL A 135 13.79 5.67 -5.53
N GLY A 136 14.43 4.72 -4.85
CA GLY A 136 13.73 3.83 -3.92
C GLY A 136 13.18 4.56 -2.70
N ILE A 137 13.90 5.54 -2.15
CA ILE A 137 13.40 6.37 -1.05
C ILE A 137 12.17 7.16 -1.49
N PHE A 138 12.18 7.75 -2.69
CA PHE A 138 11.02 8.43 -3.26
C PHE A 138 9.82 7.49 -3.46
N ALA A 139 10.04 6.22 -3.80
CA ALA A 139 8.99 5.23 -3.96
C ALA A 139 8.36 4.77 -2.63
N LEU A 140 9.09 4.87 -1.51
CA LEU A 140 8.60 4.50 -0.18
C LEU A 140 7.73 5.59 0.46
N VAL A 141 7.97 6.86 0.13
CA VAL A 141 7.24 8.01 0.70
C VAL A 141 5.73 7.99 0.41
N PRO A 142 5.23 7.61 -0.78
CA PRO A 142 3.80 7.56 -1.06
C PRO A 142 3.07 6.37 -0.45
N CYS A 143 3.77 5.40 0.14
CA CYS A 143 3.19 4.16 0.68
C CYS A 143 2.81 4.26 2.17
N SER A 144 2.92 5.45 2.78
CA SER A 144 2.61 5.69 4.20
C SER A 144 1.11 5.85 4.45
#